data_07a49e8075cd226b44f954526a04f52b
#
_entry.id   07a49e8075cd226b44f954526a04f52b
#
_cell.length_a   1.000
_cell.length_b   1.000
_cell.length_c   1.000
_cell.angle_alpha   90.00
_cell.angle_beta   90.00
_cell.angle_gamma   90.00
#
_symmetry.space_group_name_H-M   'P 1'
#
loop_
_entity.id
_entity.type
_entity.pdbx_description
1 polymer ?
#
loop_
_entity_poly.entity_id
_entity_poly.type
_entity_poly.pdbx_seq_one_letter_code
_entity_poly.pdbx_strand_id
1 'polypeptide(L)'
;MTKKIFKSTVLVSAMILILGSALVMGILYRYFGKQLDGELEKEASYLAYGVEQSGVNYLEHLKQKDARITYIDASGNVLYDSQADISSMENHSDRKEFEEAVQKGQGYAERMSSTLSEKTVYYARKLTDGTVLRVAAVHSSILTLMLQLLPSVIGVAIVMLIFAGIAAARISAKIVKPINTLDLDHPEDNQIYEEVGPLLSRIHKQNYQIQMQLETARRNQEEFQIITENMQEGLLVIDAYTMILSGNSSVWRMFQLREPKIGDSVYSLDRNEDFRKVIEDVLKGQHGSAMLHLDGEYVQLIANPVSRDNRVVGAVLLLVNETEKVERENLRREFSANVSHELKTPLTSISGFAEIIQDGIVQGEDVQKFAGRIYREAQRLIQLVEDTIKISQLDEGENPYEWEKVDAYAVVKNVCGNLRDIAAKKNVHLFIDGEKLNFCTVRPILEEVIYNLCDNGIKYNREDGTVSIHLQELKDSVEIRVKDNGIGIPREDRSRVFERFYRVDKSHSKAIGGTGLGLSIVKHGVTFLGGTLKMLSEEGKGTEITMTFPKERKSNE
;
A
#
# COMPACT_ATOMS: atom_id res chain seq x y z
N MET A 1 2.16 -64.47 28.66
CA MET A 1 2.84 -63.21 28.97
C MET A 1 2.82 -62.24 27.79
N THR A 2 3.07 -62.68 26.57
CA THR A 2 3.12 -61.90 25.33
C THR A 2 1.86 -61.08 25.01
N LYS A 3 0.64 -61.64 25.14
CA LYS A 3 -0.62 -60.91 24.88
C LYS A 3 -0.90 -59.77 25.88
N LYS A 4 -0.44 -59.90 27.16
CA LYS A 4 -0.62 -58.85 28.17
C LYS A 4 0.35 -57.68 27.93
N ILE A 5 1.62 -57.97 27.65
CA ILE A 5 2.64 -56.96 27.34
C ILE A 5 2.25 -56.20 26.07
N PHE A 6 1.82 -56.91 25.03
CA PHE A 6 1.34 -56.32 23.77
C PHE A 6 0.16 -55.35 24.00
N LYS A 7 -0.92 -55.84 24.70
CA LYS A 7 -2.07 -54.99 24.99
C LYS A 7 -1.70 -53.78 25.85
N SER A 8 -0.87 -53.95 26.87
CA SER A 8 -0.42 -52.85 27.74
C SER A 8 0.40 -51.81 26.97
N THR A 9 1.32 -52.26 26.12
CA THR A 9 2.18 -51.35 25.32
C THR A 9 1.38 -50.56 24.28
N VAL A 10 0.43 -51.23 23.59
CA VAL A 10 -0.42 -50.56 22.59
C VAL A 10 -1.38 -49.55 23.25
N LEU A 11 -1.95 -49.93 24.40
CA LEU A 11 -2.90 -49.08 25.13
C LEU A 11 -2.22 -47.82 25.70
N VAL A 12 -1.01 -47.97 26.24
CA VAL A 12 -0.19 -46.84 26.72
C VAL A 12 0.22 -45.93 25.56
N SER A 13 0.66 -46.50 24.45
CA SER A 13 1.03 -45.72 23.26
C SER A 13 -0.14 -44.95 22.69
N ALA A 14 -1.33 -45.53 22.62
CA ALA A 14 -2.55 -44.87 22.15
C ALA A 14 -2.95 -43.71 23.08
N MET A 15 -2.86 -43.92 24.38
CA MET A 15 -3.19 -42.90 25.38
C MET A 15 -2.21 -41.70 25.31
N ILE A 16 -0.92 -41.97 25.15
CA ILE A 16 0.11 -40.93 25.01
C ILE A 16 -0.10 -40.13 23.70
N LEU A 17 -0.40 -40.81 22.59
CA LEU A 17 -0.65 -40.17 21.29
C LEU A 17 -1.88 -39.25 21.31
N ILE A 18 -2.99 -39.71 21.93
CA ILE A 18 -4.21 -38.91 22.06
C ILE A 18 -3.95 -37.68 22.95
N LEU A 19 -3.33 -37.87 24.10
CA LEU A 19 -3.01 -36.78 25.03
C LEU A 19 -2.01 -35.77 24.41
N GLY A 20 -0.95 -36.30 23.80
CA GLY A 20 0.06 -35.48 23.15
C GLY A 20 -0.50 -34.66 21.96
N SER A 21 -1.32 -35.29 21.13
CA SER A 21 -1.98 -34.62 20.02
C SER A 21 -2.97 -33.53 20.50
N ALA A 22 -3.75 -33.81 21.54
CA ALA A 22 -4.65 -32.84 22.14
C ALA A 22 -3.90 -31.65 22.76
N LEU A 23 -2.78 -31.94 23.44
CA LEU A 23 -1.93 -30.90 24.05
C LEU A 23 -1.29 -30.01 23.00
N VAL A 24 -0.68 -30.60 21.97
CA VAL A 24 -0.03 -29.86 20.87
C VAL A 24 -1.06 -29.03 20.13
N MET A 25 -2.24 -29.60 19.84
CA MET A 25 -3.33 -28.87 19.18
C MET A 25 -3.84 -27.70 20.02
N GLY A 26 -3.95 -27.89 21.35
CA GLY A 26 -4.34 -26.83 22.27
C GLY A 26 -3.28 -25.72 22.40
N ILE A 27 -2.02 -26.08 22.38
CA ILE A 27 -0.91 -25.10 22.41
C ILE A 27 -0.86 -24.31 21.10
N LEU A 28 -0.96 -24.99 19.94
CA LEU A 28 -0.97 -24.34 18.63
C LEU A 28 -2.17 -23.39 18.49
N TYR A 29 -3.34 -23.81 18.94
CA TYR A 29 -4.54 -22.97 18.92
C TYR A 29 -4.35 -21.66 19.72
N ARG A 30 -3.81 -21.77 20.93
CA ARG A 30 -3.52 -20.59 21.77
C ARG A 30 -2.40 -19.72 21.19
N TYR A 31 -1.38 -20.35 20.62
CA TYR A 31 -0.25 -19.64 20.02
C TYR A 31 -0.68 -18.80 18.82
N PHE A 32 -1.38 -19.43 17.88
CA PHE A 32 -1.86 -18.72 16.68
C PHE A 32 -2.93 -17.65 17.01
N GLY A 33 -3.81 -17.92 17.98
CA GLY A 33 -4.75 -16.92 18.46
C GLY A 33 -4.05 -15.68 19.01
N LYS A 34 -3.07 -15.89 19.89
CA LYS A 34 -2.32 -14.79 20.52
C LYS A 34 -1.43 -14.03 19.54
N GLN A 35 -0.89 -14.71 18.54
CA GLN A 35 -0.09 -14.10 17.49
C GLN A 35 -0.97 -13.23 16.59
N LEU A 36 -2.14 -13.71 16.19
CA LEU A 36 -3.09 -12.96 15.39
C LEU A 36 -3.55 -11.67 16.10
N ASP A 37 -3.89 -11.78 17.40
CA ASP A 37 -4.27 -10.62 18.21
C ASP A 37 -3.14 -9.59 18.28
N GLY A 38 -1.91 -10.05 18.49
CA GLY A 38 -0.73 -9.17 18.56
C GLY A 38 -0.34 -8.54 17.21
N GLU A 39 -0.56 -9.23 16.12
CA GLU A 39 -0.36 -8.68 14.77
C GLU A 39 -1.41 -7.62 14.45
N LEU A 40 -2.68 -7.88 14.74
CA LEU A 40 -3.76 -6.91 14.57
C LEU A 40 -3.56 -5.66 15.43
N GLU A 41 -3.11 -5.81 16.68
CA GLU A 41 -2.79 -4.68 17.56
C GLU A 41 -1.64 -3.83 17.00
N LYS A 42 -0.55 -4.47 16.54
CA LYS A 42 0.58 -3.77 15.92
C LYS A 42 0.16 -3.09 14.63
N GLU A 43 -0.55 -3.81 13.78
CA GLU A 43 -1.05 -3.28 12.52
C GLU A 43 -1.97 -2.07 12.75
N ALA A 44 -2.93 -2.20 13.65
CA ALA A 44 -3.77 -1.08 14.04
C ALA A 44 -2.96 0.09 14.62
N SER A 45 -1.86 -0.19 15.31
CA SER A 45 -0.98 0.83 15.87
C SER A 45 -0.18 1.56 14.80
N TYR A 46 0.38 0.83 13.82
CA TYR A 46 1.09 1.43 12.68
C TYR A 46 0.15 2.24 11.79
N LEU A 47 -1.01 1.67 11.50
CA LEU A 47 -2.04 2.35 10.72
C LEU A 47 -2.55 3.60 11.45
N ALA A 48 -2.78 3.52 12.76
CA ALA A 48 -3.17 4.65 13.58
C ALA A 48 -2.15 5.78 13.51
N TYR A 49 -0.85 5.45 13.65
CA TYR A 49 0.22 6.43 13.50
C TYR A 49 0.25 7.06 12.10
N GLY A 50 0.07 6.25 11.06
CA GLY A 50 0.00 6.73 9.67
C GLY A 50 -1.18 7.67 9.45
N VAL A 51 -2.34 7.33 10.00
CA VAL A 51 -3.55 8.16 9.90
C VAL A 51 -3.41 9.46 10.70
N GLU A 52 -2.81 9.43 11.90
CA GLU A 52 -2.55 10.63 12.70
C GLU A 52 -1.60 11.61 12.00
N GLN A 53 -0.65 11.11 11.20
CA GLN A 53 0.31 11.95 10.46
C GLN A 53 -0.23 12.45 9.12
N SER A 54 -1.05 11.69 8.45
CA SER A 54 -1.38 11.89 7.02
C SER A 54 -2.88 11.86 6.73
N GLY A 55 -3.70 11.70 7.76
CA GLY A 55 -5.15 11.60 7.60
C GLY A 55 -5.58 10.34 6.84
N VAL A 56 -6.82 10.36 6.35
CA VAL A 56 -7.44 9.23 5.61
C VAL A 56 -6.67 8.87 4.34
N ASN A 57 -5.99 9.83 3.71
CA ASN A 57 -5.16 9.59 2.53
C ASN A 57 -4.11 8.49 2.72
N TYR A 58 -3.64 8.30 3.94
CA TYR A 58 -2.74 7.19 4.26
C TYR A 58 -3.38 5.83 3.98
N LEU A 59 -4.67 5.68 4.30
CA LEU A 59 -5.41 4.42 4.15
C LEU A 59 -5.75 4.10 2.68
N GLU A 60 -5.97 5.12 1.85
CA GLU A 60 -6.32 4.94 0.44
C GLU A 60 -5.17 4.38 -0.40
N HIS A 61 -3.94 4.63 0.03
CA HIS A 61 -2.73 4.17 -0.65
C HIS A 61 -2.19 2.83 -0.15
N LEU A 62 -2.80 2.27 0.89
CA LEU A 62 -2.44 0.95 1.42
C LEU A 62 -2.96 -0.17 0.51
N LYS A 63 -2.05 -0.82 -0.19
CA LYS A 63 -2.34 -2.08 -0.91
C LYS A 63 -2.36 -3.26 0.06
N GLN A 64 -3.23 -3.23 1.05
CA GLN A 64 -3.33 -4.34 2.00
C GLN A 64 -4.44 -5.30 1.58
N LYS A 65 -4.10 -6.59 1.45
CA LYS A 65 -5.03 -7.64 1.02
C LYS A 65 -5.64 -8.42 2.19
N ASP A 66 -5.03 -8.40 3.37
CA ASP A 66 -5.29 -9.41 4.40
C ASP A 66 -6.14 -8.92 5.57
N ALA A 67 -6.20 -7.63 5.83
CA ALA A 67 -7.06 -7.06 6.88
C ALA A 67 -8.01 -6.01 6.32
N ARG A 68 -9.21 -5.98 6.84
CA ARG A 68 -10.18 -4.92 6.57
C ARG A 68 -9.94 -3.76 7.52
N ILE A 69 -9.77 -2.58 6.97
CA ILE A 69 -9.53 -1.35 7.72
C ILE A 69 -10.77 -0.48 7.62
N THR A 70 -11.28 -0.05 8.76
CA THR A 70 -12.42 0.88 8.84
C THR A 70 -12.02 2.09 9.67
N TYR A 71 -12.23 3.28 9.16
CA TYR A 71 -12.00 4.54 9.88
C TYR A 71 -13.35 5.17 10.23
N ILE A 72 -13.52 5.52 11.49
CA ILE A 72 -14.83 5.82 12.10
C ILE A 72 -14.71 7.14 12.84
N ASP A 73 -15.68 8.03 12.69
CA ASP A 73 -15.72 9.27 13.44
C ASP A 73 -16.09 9.04 14.92
N ALA A 74 -15.96 10.09 15.73
CA ALA A 74 -16.31 10.04 17.16
C ALA A 74 -17.79 9.71 17.43
N SER A 75 -18.65 9.84 16.42
CA SER A 75 -20.10 9.58 16.49
C SER A 75 -20.46 8.17 16.01
N GLY A 76 -19.47 7.37 15.57
CA GLY A 76 -19.66 6.03 15.06
C GLY A 76 -19.93 5.94 13.56
N ASN A 77 -19.87 7.03 12.79
CA ASN A 77 -20.06 6.99 11.35
C ASN A 77 -18.76 6.56 10.68
N VAL A 78 -18.87 5.69 9.68
CA VAL A 78 -17.72 5.21 8.91
C VAL A 78 -17.29 6.28 7.91
N LEU A 79 -16.05 6.73 8.03
CA LEU A 79 -15.42 7.69 7.13
C LEU A 79 -14.66 7.01 5.98
N TYR A 80 -14.13 5.81 6.22
CA TYR A 80 -13.41 5.01 5.24
C TYR A 80 -13.55 3.53 5.56
N ASP A 81 -13.65 2.70 4.55
CA ASP A 81 -13.55 1.24 4.66
C ASP A 81 -12.80 0.66 3.45
N SER A 82 -11.86 -0.25 3.72
CA SER A 82 -10.98 -0.82 2.67
C SER A 82 -11.65 -1.86 1.77
N GLN A 83 -12.82 -2.41 2.18
CA GLN A 83 -13.44 -3.54 1.50
C GLN A 83 -14.91 -3.36 1.16
N ALA A 84 -15.60 -2.41 1.78
CA ALA A 84 -17.03 -2.22 1.57
C ALA A 84 -17.37 -0.75 1.29
N ASP A 85 -18.47 -0.55 0.60
CA ASP A 85 -18.96 0.79 0.30
C ASP A 85 -19.54 1.44 1.56
N ILE A 86 -19.01 2.61 1.90
CA ILE A 86 -19.39 3.38 3.08
C ILE A 86 -20.89 3.72 3.06
N SER A 87 -21.44 3.95 1.89
CA SER A 87 -22.87 4.29 1.72
C SER A 87 -23.83 3.18 2.18
N SER A 88 -23.34 1.95 2.26
CA SER A 88 -24.10 0.78 2.70
C SER A 88 -23.91 0.43 4.18
N MET A 89 -23.11 1.19 4.92
CA MET A 89 -22.77 0.87 6.30
C MET A 89 -23.66 1.57 7.30
N GLU A 90 -24.09 0.81 8.30
CA GLU A 90 -24.75 1.34 9.49
C GLU A 90 -23.74 2.06 10.39
N ASN A 91 -24.24 2.91 11.28
CA ASN A 91 -23.43 3.51 12.33
C ASN A 91 -22.84 2.43 13.26
N HIS A 92 -21.58 2.59 13.64
CA HIS A 92 -20.83 1.62 14.43
C HIS A 92 -20.69 1.98 15.90
N SER A 93 -21.44 2.99 16.39
CA SER A 93 -21.36 3.45 17.78
C SER A 93 -21.73 2.39 18.81
N ASP A 94 -22.61 1.44 18.44
CA ASP A 94 -23.07 0.33 19.26
C ASP A 94 -22.14 -0.90 19.25
N ARG A 95 -21.03 -0.80 18.55
CA ARG A 95 -20.10 -1.90 18.44
C ARG A 95 -19.17 -1.94 19.64
N LYS A 96 -19.10 -3.12 20.27
CA LYS A 96 -18.30 -3.33 21.49
C LYS A 96 -16.86 -2.85 21.36
N GLU A 97 -16.19 -3.18 20.26
CA GLU A 97 -14.82 -2.76 19.99
C GLU A 97 -14.70 -1.23 19.86
N PHE A 98 -15.73 -0.57 19.34
CA PHE A 98 -15.77 0.88 19.22
C PHE A 98 -15.99 1.54 20.59
N GLU A 99 -16.98 1.06 21.37
CA GLU A 99 -17.25 1.57 22.73
C GLU A 99 -16.02 1.43 23.63
N GLU A 100 -15.37 0.26 23.61
CA GLU A 100 -14.14 0.03 24.38
C GLU A 100 -13.00 0.94 23.91
N ALA A 101 -12.84 1.14 22.61
CA ALA A 101 -11.83 2.03 22.06
C ALA A 101 -12.04 3.48 22.49
N VAL A 102 -13.28 3.96 22.47
CA VAL A 102 -13.62 5.32 22.91
C VAL A 102 -13.34 5.51 24.40
N GLN A 103 -13.65 4.52 25.24
CA GLN A 103 -13.51 4.60 26.70
C GLN A 103 -12.08 4.34 27.19
N LYS A 104 -11.39 3.34 26.62
CA LYS A 104 -10.09 2.82 27.11
C LYS A 104 -8.93 3.14 26.18
N GLY A 105 -9.18 3.77 25.03
CA GLY A 105 -8.19 4.00 23.98
C GLY A 105 -8.01 2.86 22.99
N GLN A 106 -8.42 1.65 23.37
CA GLN A 106 -8.40 0.47 22.50
C GLN A 106 -9.57 -0.46 22.86
N GLY A 107 -10.07 -1.17 21.88
CA GLY A 107 -11.19 -2.10 22.05
C GLY A 107 -11.00 -3.37 21.22
N TYR A 108 -11.54 -4.46 21.74
CA TYR A 108 -11.46 -5.78 21.13
C TYR A 108 -12.84 -6.43 21.12
N ALA A 109 -13.19 -7.00 19.98
CA ALA A 109 -14.40 -7.83 19.89
C ALA A 109 -14.20 -8.97 18.88
N GLU A 110 -14.89 -10.06 19.15
CA GLU A 110 -14.98 -11.20 18.28
C GLU A 110 -16.45 -11.48 18.00
N ARG A 111 -16.85 -11.51 16.74
CA ARG A 111 -18.24 -11.78 16.34
C ARG A 111 -18.35 -12.32 14.92
N MET A 112 -19.54 -12.86 14.59
CA MET A 112 -19.88 -13.17 13.21
C MET A 112 -20.05 -11.87 12.42
N SER A 113 -19.29 -11.71 11.36
CA SER A 113 -19.44 -10.57 10.46
C SER A 113 -20.72 -10.73 9.64
N SER A 114 -21.58 -9.71 9.67
CA SER A 114 -22.79 -9.68 8.82
C SER A 114 -22.44 -9.54 7.33
N THR A 115 -21.25 -8.99 7.03
CA THR A 115 -20.80 -8.75 5.66
C THR A 115 -20.03 -9.95 5.08
N LEU A 116 -19.26 -10.65 5.91
CA LEU A 116 -18.40 -11.76 5.48
C LEU A 116 -18.96 -13.13 5.82
N SER A 117 -20.03 -13.21 6.62
CA SER A 117 -20.60 -14.47 7.14
C SER A 117 -19.58 -15.37 7.85
N GLU A 118 -18.52 -14.79 8.38
CA GLU A 118 -17.42 -15.48 9.04
C GLU A 118 -17.11 -14.85 10.40
N LYS A 119 -16.59 -15.66 11.30
CA LYS A 119 -16.15 -15.18 12.61
C LYS A 119 -14.94 -14.27 12.44
N THR A 120 -15.11 -13.02 12.78
CA THR A 120 -14.13 -11.97 12.55
C THR A 120 -13.69 -11.37 13.88
N VAL A 121 -12.41 -11.17 14.02
CA VAL A 121 -11.79 -10.45 15.15
C VAL A 121 -11.66 -8.99 14.75
N TYR A 122 -12.08 -8.12 15.62
CA TYR A 122 -12.02 -6.68 15.47
C TYR A 122 -11.13 -6.09 16.55
N TYR A 123 -10.17 -5.31 16.14
CA TYR A 123 -9.37 -4.48 17.03
C TYR A 123 -9.57 -3.01 16.65
N ALA A 124 -9.94 -2.20 17.62
CA ALA A 124 -10.20 -0.79 17.42
C ALA A 124 -9.28 0.05 18.29
N ARG A 125 -8.76 1.14 17.75
CA ARG A 125 -7.89 2.09 18.44
C ARG A 125 -8.39 3.51 18.25
N LYS A 126 -8.51 4.23 19.35
CA LYS A 126 -8.84 5.65 19.34
C LYS A 126 -7.63 6.47 18.96
N LEU A 127 -7.79 7.41 18.07
CA LEU A 127 -6.79 8.37 17.62
C LEU A 127 -6.86 9.66 18.46
N THR A 128 -5.84 10.48 18.33
CA THR A 128 -5.70 11.74 19.10
C THR A 128 -6.79 12.76 18.79
N ASP A 129 -7.36 12.71 17.59
CA ASP A 129 -8.47 13.57 17.15
C ASP A 129 -9.86 13.09 17.62
N GLY A 130 -9.92 11.97 18.35
CA GLY A 130 -11.15 11.36 18.85
C GLY A 130 -11.81 10.37 17.90
N THR A 131 -11.31 10.20 16.69
CA THR A 131 -11.74 9.17 15.75
C THR A 131 -11.25 7.79 16.16
N VAL A 132 -11.78 6.74 15.56
CA VAL A 132 -11.42 5.36 15.86
C VAL A 132 -11.00 4.65 14.57
N LEU A 133 -9.82 4.07 14.59
CA LEU A 133 -9.36 3.17 13.57
C LEU A 133 -9.62 1.73 13.99
N ARG A 134 -10.34 0.97 13.16
CA ARG A 134 -10.65 -0.43 13.38
C ARG A 134 -10.00 -1.30 12.32
N VAL A 135 -9.31 -2.33 12.75
CA VAL A 135 -8.74 -3.37 11.89
C VAL A 135 -9.47 -4.67 12.16
N ALA A 136 -9.84 -5.39 11.12
CA ALA A 136 -10.55 -6.63 11.23
C ALA A 136 -9.90 -7.74 10.40
N ALA A 137 -9.75 -8.90 11.03
CA ALA A 137 -9.27 -10.10 10.34
C ALA A 137 -10.23 -11.27 10.58
N VAL A 138 -10.35 -12.10 9.57
CA VAL A 138 -11.24 -13.26 9.61
C VAL A 138 -10.60 -14.37 10.43
N HIS A 139 -11.34 -14.84 11.43
CA HIS A 139 -10.87 -15.91 12.33
C HIS A 139 -11.02 -17.33 11.72
N SER A 140 -11.67 -17.45 10.56
CA SER A 140 -11.85 -18.74 9.87
C SER A 140 -10.54 -19.44 9.53
N SER A 141 -9.45 -18.67 9.37
CA SER A 141 -8.15 -19.20 9.00
C SER A 141 -7.58 -20.19 10.03
N ILE A 142 -7.76 -19.94 11.33
CA ILE A 142 -7.17 -20.81 12.38
C ILE A 142 -7.93 -22.13 12.46
N LEU A 143 -9.26 -22.08 12.45
CA LEU A 143 -10.06 -23.31 12.53
C LEU A 143 -9.94 -24.13 11.25
N THR A 144 -9.92 -23.45 10.10
CA THR A 144 -9.74 -24.09 8.79
C THR A 144 -8.33 -24.67 8.64
N LEU A 145 -7.29 -23.95 9.05
CA LEU A 145 -5.91 -24.46 9.11
C LEU A 145 -5.79 -25.65 10.06
N MET A 146 -6.44 -25.61 11.22
CA MET A 146 -6.48 -26.73 12.14
C MET A 146 -7.24 -27.94 11.58
N LEU A 147 -8.36 -27.70 10.90
CA LEU A 147 -9.12 -28.76 10.21
C LEU A 147 -8.33 -29.36 9.04
N GLN A 148 -7.54 -28.55 8.33
CA GLN A 148 -6.63 -29.04 7.28
C GLN A 148 -5.44 -29.82 7.84
N LEU A 149 -4.94 -29.48 9.02
CA LEU A 149 -3.87 -30.20 9.71
C LEU A 149 -4.37 -31.49 10.40
N LEU A 150 -5.66 -31.53 10.78
CA LEU A 150 -6.27 -32.66 11.50
C LEU A 150 -6.12 -34.00 10.78
N PRO A 151 -6.35 -34.13 9.47
CA PRO A 151 -6.12 -35.38 8.73
C PRO A 151 -4.65 -35.84 8.76
N SER A 152 -3.72 -34.89 8.69
CA SER A 152 -2.29 -35.19 8.77
C SER A 152 -1.90 -35.69 10.16
N VAL A 153 -2.41 -35.06 11.21
CA VAL A 153 -2.18 -35.48 12.61
C VAL A 153 -2.82 -36.83 12.87
N ILE A 154 -4.05 -37.05 12.39
CA ILE A 154 -4.74 -38.35 12.51
C ILE A 154 -4.02 -39.41 11.67
N GLY A 155 -3.59 -39.10 10.46
CA GLY A 155 -2.82 -40.01 9.61
C GLY A 155 -1.50 -40.45 10.27
N VAL A 156 -0.75 -39.49 10.80
CA VAL A 156 0.47 -39.77 11.57
C VAL A 156 0.19 -40.59 12.83
N ALA A 157 -0.88 -40.27 13.56
CA ALA A 157 -1.30 -41.01 14.76
C ALA A 157 -1.68 -42.44 14.44
N ILE A 158 -2.41 -42.69 13.36
CA ILE A 158 -2.79 -44.04 12.90
C ILE A 158 -1.53 -44.84 12.49
N VAL A 159 -0.64 -44.22 11.70
CA VAL A 159 0.62 -44.88 11.29
C VAL A 159 1.47 -45.23 12.49
N MET A 160 1.60 -44.33 13.48
CA MET A 160 2.33 -44.56 14.73
C MET A 160 1.69 -45.67 15.54
N LEU A 161 0.36 -45.76 15.61
CA LEU A 161 -0.37 -46.80 16.35
C LEU A 161 -0.22 -48.19 15.70
N ILE A 162 -0.30 -48.28 14.39
CA ILE A 162 -0.01 -49.49 13.62
C ILE A 162 1.42 -49.94 13.86
N PHE A 163 2.33 -48.96 13.84
CA PHE A 163 3.75 -49.23 14.06
C PHE A 163 4.06 -49.70 15.48
N ALA A 164 3.48 -49.02 16.49
CA ALA A 164 3.59 -49.44 17.90
C ALA A 164 3.04 -50.85 18.10
N GLY A 165 1.95 -51.21 17.41
CA GLY A 165 1.36 -52.55 17.42
C GLY A 165 2.30 -53.62 16.85
N ILE A 166 2.89 -53.32 15.68
CA ILE A 166 3.86 -54.23 15.01
C ILE A 166 5.14 -54.41 15.86
N ALA A 167 5.66 -53.32 16.42
CA ALA A 167 6.82 -53.36 17.31
C ALA A 167 6.55 -54.12 18.59
N ALA A 168 5.41 -53.89 19.24
CA ALA A 168 4.97 -54.58 20.44
C ALA A 168 4.79 -56.08 20.20
N ALA A 169 4.23 -56.46 19.07
CA ALA A 169 4.08 -57.89 18.72
C ALA A 169 5.42 -58.59 18.57
N ARG A 170 6.40 -57.91 17.95
CA ARG A 170 7.75 -58.49 17.75
C ARG A 170 8.61 -58.48 19.01
N ILE A 171 8.59 -57.40 19.76
CA ILE A 171 9.29 -57.32 21.06
C ILE A 171 8.72 -58.34 22.05
N SER A 172 7.39 -58.42 22.13
CA SER A 172 6.71 -59.38 23.01
C SER A 172 6.97 -60.86 22.64
N ALA A 173 7.24 -61.13 21.37
CA ALA A 173 7.59 -62.49 20.94
C ALA A 173 9.04 -62.88 21.30
N LYS A 174 9.93 -61.92 21.53
CA LYS A 174 11.38 -62.14 21.48
C LYS A 174 12.20 -61.77 22.73
N ILE A 175 11.54 -61.27 23.78
CA ILE A 175 12.21 -60.89 25.04
C ILE A 175 12.94 -62.09 25.75
N VAL A 176 12.85 -63.33 25.23
CA VAL A 176 13.22 -64.53 26.01
C VAL A 176 14.48 -65.26 25.49
N LYS A 177 15.16 -64.82 24.46
CA LYS A 177 16.35 -65.54 23.98
C LYS A 177 17.63 -64.68 23.96
N PRO A 178 18.74 -65.21 24.41
CA PRO A 178 19.98 -64.47 24.61
C PRO A 178 20.74 -64.17 23.34
N ILE A 179 21.18 -62.92 23.29
CA ILE A 179 21.77 -62.21 22.14
C ILE A 179 23.32 -62.38 22.15
N ASN A 180 23.87 -63.51 22.36
CA ASN A 180 25.31 -63.55 22.65
C ASN A 180 26.24 -63.95 21.47
N THR A 181 25.75 -64.10 20.24
CA THR A 181 26.68 -64.43 19.13
C THR A 181 26.16 -63.84 17.79
N LEU A 182 26.21 -62.50 17.67
CA LEU A 182 25.83 -61.82 16.47
C LEU A 182 27.03 -61.25 15.73
N ASP A 183 27.26 -61.72 14.52
CA ASP A 183 28.10 -61.05 13.59
C ASP A 183 27.27 -59.92 12.91
N LEU A 184 27.60 -58.68 13.25
CA LEU A 184 26.93 -57.48 12.75
C LEU A 184 27.43 -57.06 11.38
N ASP A 185 28.54 -57.63 10.92
CA ASP A 185 29.17 -57.21 9.66
C ASP A 185 28.65 -58.00 8.45
N HIS A 186 28.11 -59.20 8.66
CA HIS A 186 27.55 -60.07 7.61
C HIS A 186 26.18 -60.64 7.97
N PRO A 187 25.12 -59.81 7.80
CA PRO A 187 23.76 -60.21 8.26
C PRO A 187 23.14 -61.36 7.46
N GLU A 188 23.64 -61.67 6.25
CA GLU A 188 23.10 -62.72 5.37
C GLU A 188 23.60 -64.11 5.72
N ASP A 189 24.74 -64.25 6.43
CA ASP A 189 25.34 -65.52 6.85
C ASP A 189 24.84 -66.06 8.18
N ASN A 190 24.02 -65.31 8.89
CA ASN A 190 23.46 -65.74 10.16
C ASN A 190 22.28 -66.69 9.97
N GLN A 191 22.59 -67.95 9.80
CA GLN A 191 21.59 -69.04 9.86
C GLN A 191 20.91 -69.11 11.18
N ILE A 192 20.15 -68.41 11.70
CA ILE A 192 19.58 -68.73 12.99
C ILE A 192 18.97 -67.61 13.66
N TYR A 193 18.27 -67.18 13.87
CA TYR A 193 17.48 -66.34 14.78
C TYR A 193 16.61 -65.35 14.00
N GLU A 194 15.39 -65.80 13.76
CA GLU A 194 14.25 -64.89 13.48
C GLU A 194 14.17 -63.70 14.48
N GLU A 195 14.86 -63.89 15.63
CA GLU A 195 14.83 -62.92 16.73
C GLU A 195 15.78 -61.72 16.54
N VAL A 196 16.71 -61.75 15.64
CA VAL A 196 17.64 -60.67 15.34
C VAL A 196 17.17 -59.81 14.16
N GLY A 197 16.32 -60.37 13.32
CA GLY A 197 15.69 -59.61 12.23
C GLY A 197 15.05 -58.27 12.67
N PRO A 198 14.39 -58.19 13.81
CA PRO A 198 13.84 -56.93 14.33
C PRO A 198 14.86 -55.87 14.72
N LEU A 199 16.05 -56.30 15.20
CA LEU A 199 17.11 -55.35 15.57
C LEU A 199 17.71 -54.70 14.31
N LEU A 200 18.01 -55.52 13.29
CA LEU A 200 18.48 -55.02 11.98
C LEU A 200 17.43 -54.18 11.26
N SER A 201 16.17 -54.59 11.29
CA SER A 201 15.05 -53.79 10.76
C SER A 201 14.90 -52.44 11.50
N ARG A 202 15.20 -52.41 12.81
CA ARG A 202 15.17 -51.20 13.62
C ARG A 202 16.31 -50.24 13.27
N ILE A 203 17.53 -50.78 13.07
CA ILE A 203 18.67 -49.97 12.62
C ILE A 203 18.42 -49.43 11.20
N HIS A 204 17.97 -50.28 10.30
CA HIS A 204 17.61 -49.85 8.93
C HIS A 204 16.52 -48.79 8.96
N LYS A 205 15.56 -48.89 9.83
CA LYS A 205 14.47 -47.93 9.97
C LYS A 205 14.89 -46.63 10.68
N GLN A 206 15.80 -46.68 11.64
CA GLN A 206 16.39 -45.47 12.21
C GLN A 206 17.15 -44.70 11.13
N ASN A 207 17.90 -45.41 10.29
CA ASN A 207 18.55 -44.80 9.11
C ASN A 207 17.52 -44.23 8.13
N TYR A 208 16.43 -44.94 7.86
CA TYR A 208 15.35 -44.43 7.03
C TYR A 208 14.66 -43.19 7.65
N GLN A 209 14.38 -43.21 8.97
CA GLN A 209 13.82 -42.04 9.66
C GLN A 209 14.79 -40.85 9.67
N ILE A 210 16.09 -41.13 9.86
CA ILE A 210 17.12 -40.09 9.75
C ILE A 210 17.15 -39.53 8.31
N GLN A 211 17.07 -40.37 7.29
CA GLN A 211 16.97 -39.91 5.90
C GLN A 211 15.70 -39.10 5.66
N MET A 212 14.53 -39.55 6.15
CA MET A 212 13.28 -38.82 6.05
C MET A 212 13.30 -37.48 6.81
N GLN A 213 13.95 -37.45 7.99
CA GLN A 213 14.14 -36.18 8.71
C GLN A 213 15.12 -35.25 7.99
N LEU A 214 16.19 -35.81 7.44
CA LEU A 214 17.13 -35.06 6.59
C LEU A 214 16.43 -34.52 5.32
N GLU A 215 15.62 -35.34 4.69
CA GLU A 215 14.85 -34.97 3.50
C GLU A 215 13.80 -33.89 3.84
N THR A 216 13.09 -34.03 4.97
CA THR A 216 12.15 -33.02 5.45
C THR A 216 12.87 -31.71 5.81
N ALA A 217 14.00 -31.79 6.51
CA ALA A 217 14.81 -30.64 6.86
C ALA A 217 15.35 -29.94 5.58
N ARG A 218 15.80 -30.74 4.61
CA ARG A 218 16.25 -30.24 3.31
C ARG A 218 15.12 -29.57 2.55
N ARG A 219 13.94 -30.19 2.51
CA ARG A 219 12.75 -29.63 1.87
C ARG A 219 12.33 -28.31 2.52
N ASN A 220 12.29 -28.24 3.84
CA ASN A 220 11.99 -26.99 4.56
C ASN A 220 13.03 -25.91 4.26
N GLN A 221 14.28 -26.28 4.12
CA GLN A 221 15.35 -25.36 3.73
C GLN A 221 15.18 -24.88 2.29
N GLU A 222 14.84 -25.79 1.36
CA GLU A 222 14.56 -25.45 -0.03
C GLU A 222 13.31 -24.54 -0.14
N GLU A 223 12.23 -24.85 0.59
CA GLU A 223 11.03 -24.00 0.65
C GLU A 223 11.34 -22.61 1.20
N PHE A 224 12.11 -22.51 2.27
CA PHE A 224 12.56 -21.24 2.83
C PHE A 224 13.39 -20.45 1.82
N GLN A 225 14.29 -21.11 1.13
CA GLN A 225 15.11 -20.50 0.08
C GLN A 225 14.26 -20.00 -1.08
N ILE A 226 13.28 -20.80 -1.55
CA ILE A 226 12.36 -20.38 -2.61
C ILE A 226 11.55 -19.15 -2.19
N ILE A 227 11.04 -19.11 -0.95
CA ILE A 227 10.29 -17.97 -0.44
C ILE A 227 11.17 -16.72 -0.42
N THR A 228 12.37 -16.82 0.17
CA THR A 228 13.27 -15.66 0.28
C THR A 228 13.76 -15.18 -1.07
N GLU A 229 14.02 -16.08 -2.02
CA GLU A 229 14.45 -15.71 -3.39
C GLU A 229 13.36 -15.01 -4.21
N ASN A 230 12.08 -15.30 -3.93
CA ASN A 230 10.96 -14.66 -4.64
C ASN A 230 10.40 -13.42 -3.93
N MET A 231 10.93 -13.04 -2.76
CA MET A 231 10.57 -11.79 -2.10
C MET A 231 11.03 -10.58 -2.93
N GLN A 232 10.23 -9.53 -2.93
CA GLN A 232 10.62 -8.24 -3.52
C GLN A 232 11.61 -7.50 -2.63
N GLU A 233 11.47 -7.67 -1.32
CA GLU A 233 12.36 -7.11 -0.31
C GLU A 233 13.72 -7.83 -0.35
N GLY A 234 14.76 -7.06 -0.17
CA GLY A 234 16.12 -7.58 -0.01
C GLY A 234 16.30 -8.16 1.40
N LEU A 235 16.70 -9.42 1.49
CA LEU A 235 17.05 -10.06 2.75
C LEU A 235 18.54 -10.39 2.75
N LEU A 236 19.27 -9.87 3.73
CA LEU A 236 20.71 -10.10 3.90
C LEU A 236 21.01 -10.54 5.33
N VAL A 237 21.83 -11.55 5.48
CA VAL A 237 22.28 -12.06 6.80
C VAL A 237 23.78 -11.89 6.90
N ILE A 238 24.23 -11.30 8.01
CA ILE A 238 25.65 -11.11 8.31
C ILE A 238 26.01 -11.74 9.65
N ASP A 239 27.27 -12.10 9.82
CA ASP A 239 27.82 -12.55 11.08
C ASP A 239 28.28 -11.36 11.97
N ALA A 240 28.79 -11.69 13.17
CA ALA A 240 29.31 -10.71 14.12
C ALA A 240 30.58 -9.99 13.62
N TYR A 241 31.24 -10.51 12.58
CA TYR A 241 32.44 -9.94 11.96
C TYR A 241 32.14 -9.18 10.69
N THR A 242 30.86 -8.87 10.44
CA THR A 242 30.38 -8.16 9.25
C THR A 242 30.44 -8.94 7.94
N MET A 243 30.72 -10.24 7.99
CA MET A 243 30.77 -11.07 6.79
C MET A 243 29.38 -11.49 6.35
N ILE A 244 29.11 -11.42 5.08
CA ILE A 244 27.84 -11.80 4.47
C ILE A 244 27.71 -13.32 4.47
N LEU A 245 26.72 -13.83 5.21
CA LEU A 245 26.42 -15.26 5.28
C LEU A 245 25.45 -15.71 4.19
N SER A 246 24.44 -14.91 3.92
CA SER A 246 23.49 -15.17 2.84
C SER A 246 22.75 -13.90 2.44
N GLY A 247 22.18 -13.92 1.24
CA GLY A 247 21.32 -12.86 0.74
C GLY A 247 20.46 -13.39 -0.41
N ASN A 248 19.25 -12.88 -0.56
CA ASN A 248 18.37 -13.23 -1.67
C ASN A 248 18.69 -12.43 -2.94
N SER A 249 18.12 -12.83 -4.08
CA SER A 249 18.35 -12.17 -5.37
C SER A 249 17.93 -10.70 -5.38
N SER A 250 16.97 -10.30 -4.54
CA SER A 250 16.52 -8.91 -4.45
C SER A 250 17.59 -7.98 -3.87
N VAL A 251 18.36 -8.43 -2.87
CA VAL A 251 19.51 -7.66 -2.35
C VAL A 251 20.51 -7.34 -3.46
N TRP A 252 20.90 -8.36 -4.22
CA TRP A 252 21.91 -8.20 -5.26
C TRP A 252 21.43 -7.26 -6.37
N ARG A 253 20.14 -7.30 -6.69
CA ARG A 253 19.50 -6.35 -7.62
C ARG A 253 19.54 -4.92 -7.11
N MET A 254 19.15 -4.70 -5.84
CA MET A 254 19.12 -3.36 -5.23
C MET A 254 20.49 -2.72 -5.20
N PHE A 255 21.53 -3.51 -4.95
CA PHE A 255 22.93 -3.04 -5.02
C PHE A 255 23.57 -3.16 -6.41
N GLN A 256 22.79 -3.53 -7.45
CA GLN A 256 23.25 -3.70 -8.84
C GLN A 256 24.44 -4.66 -9.01
N LEU A 257 24.51 -5.67 -8.18
CA LEU A 257 25.55 -6.66 -8.24
C LEU A 257 25.15 -7.83 -9.15
N ARG A 258 26.06 -8.21 -10.06
CA ARG A 258 25.83 -9.36 -10.97
C ARG A 258 26.03 -10.70 -10.27
N GLU A 259 26.85 -10.74 -9.24
CA GLU A 259 27.17 -11.94 -8.49
C GLU A 259 26.99 -11.71 -6.99
N PRO A 260 26.51 -12.73 -6.25
CA PRO A 260 26.40 -12.67 -4.79
C PRO A 260 27.77 -12.50 -4.14
N LYS A 261 27.86 -11.59 -3.16
CA LYS A 261 29.07 -11.34 -2.39
C LYS A 261 29.11 -12.09 -1.06
N ILE A 262 28.76 -13.36 -1.08
CA ILE A 262 28.79 -14.22 0.12
C ILE A 262 30.23 -14.40 0.57
N GLY A 263 30.50 -14.19 1.86
CA GLY A 263 31.85 -14.24 2.44
C GLY A 263 32.64 -12.94 2.35
N ASP A 264 32.11 -11.91 1.68
CA ASP A 264 32.69 -10.57 1.70
C ASP A 264 32.15 -9.77 2.90
N SER A 265 32.85 -8.69 3.26
CA SER A 265 32.34 -7.75 4.27
C SER A 265 31.14 -6.99 3.72
N VAL A 266 30.10 -6.82 4.54
CA VAL A 266 28.89 -6.06 4.20
C VAL A 266 29.18 -4.62 3.78
N TYR A 267 30.28 -4.03 4.29
CA TYR A 267 30.74 -2.69 3.89
C TYR A 267 31.24 -2.60 2.43
N SER A 268 31.36 -3.73 1.74
CA SER A 268 31.63 -3.74 0.31
C SER A 268 30.41 -3.43 -0.54
N LEU A 269 29.19 -3.47 0.03
CA LEU A 269 27.94 -3.21 -0.66
C LEU A 269 27.67 -1.70 -0.79
N ASP A 270 27.83 -0.99 0.33
CA ASP A 270 27.65 0.46 0.38
C ASP A 270 28.66 1.09 1.36
N ARG A 271 29.17 2.27 0.98
CA ARG A 271 30.12 3.06 1.80
C ARG A 271 29.45 4.24 2.51
N ASN A 272 28.13 4.36 2.38
CA ASN A 272 27.37 5.42 3.02
C ASN A 272 27.54 5.35 4.54
N GLU A 273 27.66 6.51 5.16
CA GLU A 273 27.85 6.64 6.62
C GLU A 273 26.63 6.12 7.39
N ASP A 274 25.41 6.36 6.88
CA ASP A 274 24.17 5.88 7.49
C ASP A 274 24.10 4.36 7.45
N PHE A 275 24.47 3.73 6.32
CA PHE A 275 24.57 2.28 6.21
C PHE A 275 25.55 1.71 7.23
N ARG A 276 26.73 2.31 7.32
CA ARG A 276 27.78 1.91 8.25
C ARG A 276 27.32 1.98 9.71
N LYS A 277 26.71 3.09 10.09
CA LYS A 277 26.20 3.32 11.43
C LYS A 277 25.16 2.27 11.85
N VAL A 278 24.21 1.96 10.95
CA VAL A 278 23.19 0.93 11.20
C VAL A 278 23.83 -0.44 11.44
N ILE A 279 24.86 -0.80 10.66
CA ILE A 279 25.59 -2.07 10.86
C ILE A 279 26.32 -2.09 12.20
N GLU A 280 26.99 -0.99 12.56
CA GLU A 280 27.69 -0.90 13.85
C GLU A 280 26.74 -0.99 15.04
N ASP A 281 25.58 -0.33 14.96
CA ASP A 281 24.59 -0.31 16.05
C ASP A 281 23.91 -1.67 16.20
N VAL A 282 23.57 -2.34 15.08
CA VAL A 282 22.95 -3.68 15.15
C VAL A 282 23.90 -4.73 15.73
N LEU A 283 25.20 -4.65 15.45
CA LEU A 283 26.19 -5.56 16.03
C LEU A 283 26.46 -5.29 17.53
N LYS A 284 26.10 -4.08 18.03
CA LYS A 284 26.07 -3.78 19.47
C LYS A 284 24.77 -4.25 20.14
N GLY A 285 23.84 -4.86 19.40
CA GLY A 285 22.56 -5.38 19.90
C GLY A 285 21.41 -4.37 19.84
N GLN A 286 21.56 -3.26 19.15
CA GLN A 286 20.50 -2.26 18.95
C GLN A 286 19.81 -2.48 17.60
N HIS A 287 18.50 -2.25 17.53
CA HIS A 287 17.80 -2.22 16.26
C HIS A 287 18.17 -0.94 15.52
N GLY A 288 18.47 -1.05 14.24
CA GLY A 288 18.82 0.08 13.40
C GLY A 288 17.91 0.20 12.18
N SER A 289 17.68 1.43 11.74
CA SER A 289 17.09 1.66 10.42
C SER A 289 17.65 2.94 9.80
N ALA A 290 17.82 2.92 8.48
CA ALA A 290 18.21 4.10 7.70
C ALA A 290 17.52 4.07 6.34
N MET A 291 17.35 5.26 5.75
CA MET A 291 16.94 5.40 4.37
C MET A 291 18.19 5.54 3.49
N LEU A 292 18.38 4.58 2.62
CA LEU A 292 19.47 4.58 1.64
C LEU A 292 18.94 5.12 0.31
N HIS A 293 19.84 5.76 -0.44
CA HIS A 293 19.55 6.18 -1.81
C HIS A 293 20.46 5.38 -2.75
N LEU A 294 19.88 4.32 -3.34
CA LEU A 294 20.58 3.40 -4.22
C LEU A 294 20.07 3.61 -5.65
N ASP A 295 20.96 4.09 -6.54
CA ASP A 295 20.66 4.28 -7.97
C ASP A 295 19.35 5.02 -8.30
N GLY A 296 19.05 6.05 -7.53
CA GLY A 296 17.80 6.82 -7.72
C GLY A 296 16.59 6.27 -6.97
N GLU A 297 16.72 5.13 -6.33
CA GLU A 297 15.66 4.53 -5.50
C GLU A 297 15.88 4.80 -4.02
N TYR A 298 14.79 4.99 -3.29
CA TYR A 298 14.79 5.10 -1.83
C TYR A 298 14.55 3.72 -1.21
N VAL A 299 15.58 3.17 -0.59
CA VAL A 299 15.54 1.85 0.03
C VAL A 299 15.66 1.99 1.55
N GLN A 300 14.63 1.56 2.27
CA GLN A 300 14.67 1.50 3.72
C GLN A 300 15.45 0.26 4.15
N LEU A 301 16.58 0.48 4.81
CA LEU A 301 17.34 -0.55 5.51
C LEU A 301 16.79 -0.70 6.93
N ILE A 302 16.43 -1.91 7.31
CA ILE A 302 16.02 -2.29 8.66
C ILE A 302 16.95 -3.39 9.13
N ALA A 303 17.67 -3.17 10.23
CA ALA A 303 18.65 -4.10 10.77
C ALA A 303 18.23 -4.59 12.14
N ASN A 304 18.17 -5.92 12.28
CA ASN A 304 17.79 -6.59 13.52
C ASN A 304 18.93 -7.49 14.00
N PRO A 305 19.37 -7.37 15.28
CA PRO A 305 20.40 -8.22 15.81
C PRO A 305 19.90 -9.65 16.01
N VAL A 306 20.74 -10.62 15.67
CA VAL A 306 20.53 -12.03 15.99
C VAL A 306 21.38 -12.37 17.19
N SER A 307 20.72 -12.75 18.29
CA SER A 307 21.41 -13.07 19.54
C SER A 307 21.23 -14.54 19.90
N ARG A 308 22.30 -15.15 20.39
CA ARG A 308 22.31 -16.48 20.97
C ARG A 308 23.06 -16.43 22.30
N ASP A 309 22.48 -17.00 23.36
CA ASP A 309 23.06 -17.02 24.71
C ASP A 309 23.46 -15.61 25.21
N ASN A 310 22.61 -14.63 24.98
CA ASN A 310 22.81 -13.22 25.34
C ASN A 310 24.03 -12.53 24.65
N ARG A 311 24.51 -13.08 23.51
CA ARG A 311 25.55 -12.50 22.68
C ARG A 311 25.05 -12.32 21.26
N VAL A 312 25.34 -11.19 20.64
CA VAL A 312 25.04 -10.96 19.24
C VAL A 312 25.95 -11.86 18.40
N VAL A 313 25.37 -12.73 17.61
CA VAL A 313 26.07 -13.64 16.70
C VAL A 313 26.03 -13.18 15.25
N GLY A 314 25.23 -12.16 14.95
CA GLY A 314 25.10 -11.57 13.63
C GLY A 314 23.90 -10.65 13.56
N ALA A 315 23.48 -10.32 12.34
CA ALA A 315 22.31 -9.50 12.09
C ALA A 315 21.56 -9.95 10.83
N VAL A 316 20.27 -9.67 10.83
CA VAL A 316 19.40 -9.74 9.64
C VAL A 316 19.10 -8.34 9.18
N LEU A 317 19.35 -8.07 7.92
CA LEU A 317 19.12 -6.81 7.24
C LEU A 317 17.98 -7.01 6.25
N LEU A 318 16.95 -6.19 6.36
CA LEU A 318 15.84 -6.14 5.43
C LEU A 318 15.91 -4.81 4.65
N LEU A 319 15.88 -4.91 3.34
CA LEU A 319 15.87 -3.76 2.44
C LEU A 319 14.52 -3.68 1.74
N VAL A 320 13.82 -2.58 1.95
CA VAL A 320 12.48 -2.35 1.39
C VAL A 320 12.53 -1.15 0.45
N ASN A 321 12.10 -1.34 -0.80
CA ASN A 321 11.99 -0.21 -1.73
C ASN A 321 10.78 0.66 -1.33
N GLU A 322 11.05 1.86 -0.88
CA GLU A 322 10.07 2.86 -0.45
C GLU A 322 9.96 4.04 -1.42
N THR A 323 10.51 3.91 -2.63
CA THR A 323 10.60 5.01 -3.61
C THR A 323 9.24 5.66 -3.86
N GLU A 324 8.23 4.87 -4.18
CA GLU A 324 6.88 5.41 -4.41
C GLU A 324 6.28 6.14 -3.21
N LYS A 325 6.59 5.68 -2.01
CA LYS A 325 6.10 6.30 -0.77
C LYS A 325 6.79 7.63 -0.52
N VAL A 326 8.13 7.65 -0.65
CA VAL A 326 8.93 8.87 -0.47
C VAL A 326 8.58 9.92 -1.53
N GLU A 327 8.43 9.51 -2.80
CA GLU A 327 8.02 10.42 -3.88
C GLU A 327 6.64 11.03 -3.60
N ARG A 328 5.66 10.23 -3.18
CA ARG A 328 4.33 10.71 -2.80
C ARG A 328 4.37 11.68 -1.62
N GLU A 329 5.17 11.39 -0.59
CA GLU A 329 5.35 12.30 0.53
C GLU A 329 6.01 13.62 0.12
N ASN A 330 7.01 13.57 -0.75
CA ASN A 330 7.68 14.75 -1.26
C ASN A 330 6.73 15.63 -2.09
N LEU A 331 5.96 15.03 -3.00
CA LEU A 331 4.94 15.74 -3.77
C LEU A 331 3.89 16.41 -2.84
N ARG A 332 3.50 15.74 -1.76
CA ARG A 332 2.56 16.30 -0.78
C ARG A 332 3.16 17.46 0.00
N ARG A 333 4.43 17.35 0.40
CA ARG A 333 5.14 18.44 1.10
C ARG A 333 5.30 19.66 0.19
N GLU A 334 5.72 19.43 -1.05
CA GLU A 334 5.87 20.48 -2.06
C GLU A 334 4.52 21.18 -2.32
N PHE A 335 3.45 20.41 -2.47
CA PHE A 335 2.10 20.96 -2.61
C PHE A 335 1.72 21.86 -1.44
N SER A 336 1.89 21.40 -0.19
CA SER A 336 1.56 22.16 1.02
C SER A 336 2.38 23.45 1.12
N ALA A 337 3.66 23.39 0.77
CA ALA A 337 4.54 24.56 0.76
C ALA A 337 4.11 25.58 -0.31
N ASN A 338 3.80 25.11 -1.52
CA ASN A 338 3.37 25.94 -2.63
C ASN A 338 2.02 26.60 -2.35
N VAL A 339 1.05 25.86 -1.78
CA VAL A 339 -0.23 26.42 -1.31
C VAL A 339 -0.01 27.57 -0.33
N SER A 340 0.83 27.31 0.69
CA SER A 340 1.11 28.32 1.72
C SER A 340 1.75 29.58 1.13
N HIS A 341 2.65 29.43 0.20
CA HIS A 341 3.31 30.55 -0.47
C HIS A 341 2.35 31.35 -1.35
N GLU A 342 1.55 30.64 -2.18
CA GLU A 342 0.60 31.28 -3.11
C GLU A 342 -0.60 31.95 -2.36
N LEU A 343 -0.95 31.47 -1.16
CA LEU A 343 -1.93 32.14 -0.27
C LEU A 343 -1.34 33.37 0.40
N LYS A 344 -0.08 33.33 0.85
CA LYS A 344 0.56 34.43 1.57
C LYS A 344 0.71 35.68 0.70
N THR A 345 1.05 35.52 -0.58
CA THR A 345 1.32 36.63 -1.48
C THR A 345 0.10 37.56 -1.66
N PRO A 346 -1.09 37.08 -2.07
CA PRO A 346 -2.28 37.94 -2.19
C PRO A 346 -2.71 38.51 -0.84
N LEU A 347 -2.61 37.73 0.26
CA LEU A 347 -2.96 38.19 1.59
C LEU A 347 -2.08 39.35 2.04
N THR A 348 -0.77 39.26 1.80
CA THR A 348 0.17 40.36 2.09
C THR A 348 -0.17 41.61 1.24
N SER A 349 -0.53 41.42 -0.03
CA SER A 349 -0.93 42.52 -0.91
C SER A 349 -2.22 43.19 -0.43
N ILE A 350 -3.24 42.39 -0.04
CA ILE A 350 -4.50 42.88 0.52
C ILE A 350 -4.22 43.70 1.78
N SER A 351 -3.42 43.14 2.73
CA SER A 351 -3.06 43.82 3.97
C SER A 351 -2.33 45.13 3.70
N GLY A 352 -1.32 45.13 2.83
CA GLY A 352 -0.57 46.33 2.50
C GLY A 352 -1.41 47.41 1.82
N PHE A 353 -2.30 47.03 0.88
CA PHE A 353 -3.21 48.01 0.27
C PHE A 353 -4.24 48.55 1.27
N ALA A 354 -4.72 47.72 2.18
CA ALA A 354 -5.64 48.16 3.23
C ALA A 354 -4.95 49.11 4.22
N GLU A 355 -3.71 48.83 4.62
CA GLU A 355 -2.88 49.69 5.47
C GLU A 355 -2.64 51.07 4.84
N ILE A 356 -2.27 51.13 3.54
CA ILE A 356 -2.09 52.36 2.80
C ILE A 356 -3.37 53.19 2.77
N ILE A 357 -4.56 52.58 2.66
CA ILE A 357 -5.85 53.26 2.76
C ILE A 357 -6.11 53.75 4.16
N GLN A 358 -5.87 52.88 5.17
CA GLN A 358 -6.13 53.16 6.59
C GLN A 358 -5.27 54.34 7.11
N ASP A 359 -4.00 54.37 6.72
CA ASP A 359 -3.04 55.41 7.10
C ASP A 359 -3.26 56.76 6.37
N GLY A 360 -4.25 56.82 5.49
CA GLY A 360 -4.59 58.03 4.73
C GLY A 360 -3.53 58.43 3.69
N ILE A 361 -2.61 57.52 3.32
CA ILE A 361 -1.54 57.76 2.34
C ILE A 361 -2.14 58.02 0.97
N VAL A 362 -3.26 57.38 0.65
CA VAL A 362 -4.05 57.63 -0.58
C VAL A 362 -5.38 58.28 -0.28
N GLN A 363 -5.83 59.18 -1.14
CA GLN A 363 -7.05 59.97 -0.98
C GLN A 363 -7.83 60.06 -2.31
N GLY A 364 -9.12 60.39 -2.23
CA GLY A 364 -9.96 60.61 -3.40
C GLY A 364 -10.10 59.37 -4.29
N GLU A 365 -9.88 59.52 -5.60
CA GLU A 365 -10.04 58.46 -6.58
C GLU A 365 -9.04 57.29 -6.38
N ASP A 366 -7.90 57.54 -5.77
CA ASP A 366 -6.91 56.49 -5.55
C ASP A 366 -7.39 55.48 -4.50
N VAL A 367 -8.20 55.86 -3.54
CA VAL A 367 -8.84 54.91 -2.58
C VAL A 367 -9.64 53.85 -3.36
N GLN A 368 -10.41 54.28 -4.39
CA GLN A 368 -11.20 53.37 -5.18
C GLN A 368 -10.33 52.41 -6.02
N LYS A 369 -9.20 52.90 -6.54
CA LYS A 369 -8.21 52.06 -7.27
C LYS A 369 -7.60 51.01 -6.35
N PHE A 370 -7.19 51.38 -5.11
CA PHE A 370 -6.62 50.44 -4.13
C PHE A 370 -7.66 49.46 -3.61
N ALA A 371 -8.89 49.90 -3.31
CA ALA A 371 -10.01 49.01 -2.99
C ALA A 371 -10.28 47.99 -4.11
N GLY A 372 -10.22 48.45 -5.39
CA GLY A 372 -10.32 47.56 -6.54
C GLY A 372 -9.18 46.56 -6.66
N ARG A 373 -7.96 46.90 -6.19
CA ARG A 373 -6.84 45.95 -6.08
C ARG A 373 -7.09 44.92 -4.98
N ILE A 374 -7.52 45.35 -3.79
CA ILE A 374 -7.90 44.46 -2.69
C ILE A 374 -8.95 43.45 -3.16
N TYR A 375 -10.02 43.93 -3.82
CA TYR A 375 -11.08 43.07 -4.32
C TYR A 375 -10.55 42.03 -5.33
N ARG A 376 -9.69 42.41 -6.27
CA ARG A 376 -9.08 41.45 -7.23
C ARG A 376 -8.21 40.43 -6.56
N GLU A 377 -7.39 40.82 -5.55
CA GLU A 377 -6.55 39.87 -4.83
C GLU A 377 -7.39 38.94 -3.95
N ALA A 378 -8.49 39.43 -3.36
CA ALA A 378 -9.43 38.59 -2.61
C ALA A 378 -10.13 37.56 -3.53
N GLN A 379 -10.59 37.96 -4.72
CA GLN A 379 -11.17 37.03 -5.69
C GLN A 379 -10.15 35.97 -6.14
N ARG A 380 -8.91 36.38 -6.36
CA ARG A 380 -7.82 35.46 -6.69
C ARG A 380 -7.57 34.44 -5.57
N LEU A 381 -7.62 34.90 -4.29
CA LEU A 381 -7.46 34.04 -3.13
C LEU A 381 -8.59 33.01 -3.03
N ILE A 382 -9.83 33.44 -3.22
CA ILE A 382 -11.01 32.55 -3.23
C ILE A 382 -10.83 31.47 -4.30
N GLN A 383 -10.50 31.86 -5.52
CA GLN A 383 -10.27 30.91 -6.61
C GLN A 383 -9.16 29.91 -6.29
N LEU A 384 -8.06 30.38 -5.67
CA LEU A 384 -6.95 29.50 -5.28
C LEU A 384 -7.38 28.49 -4.21
N VAL A 385 -8.19 28.89 -3.24
CA VAL A 385 -8.74 27.99 -2.23
C VAL A 385 -9.67 26.96 -2.87
N GLU A 386 -10.57 27.39 -3.74
CA GLU A 386 -11.47 26.50 -4.46
C GLU A 386 -10.71 25.48 -5.32
N ASP A 387 -9.72 25.94 -6.10
CA ASP A 387 -8.87 25.06 -6.93
C ASP A 387 -8.10 24.05 -6.07
N THR A 388 -7.62 24.49 -4.89
CA THR A 388 -6.91 23.62 -3.93
C THR A 388 -7.82 22.53 -3.36
N ILE A 389 -9.05 22.88 -2.97
CA ILE A 389 -10.05 21.93 -2.48
C ILE A 389 -10.41 20.92 -3.58
N LYS A 390 -10.62 21.39 -4.83
CA LYS A 390 -10.92 20.50 -5.96
C LYS A 390 -9.81 19.47 -6.22
N ILE A 391 -8.56 19.89 -6.20
CA ILE A 391 -7.42 18.99 -6.38
C ILE A 391 -7.38 17.96 -5.24
N SER A 392 -7.56 18.39 -3.98
CA SER A 392 -7.58 17.48 -2.84
C SER A 392 -8.68 16.43 -2.97
N GLN A 393 -9.89 16.83 -3.37
CA GLN A 393 -11.01 15.91 -3.61
C GLN A 393 -10.73 14.90 -4.74
N LEU A 394 -10.09 15.35 -5.83
CA LEU A 394 -9.72 14.47 -6.94
C LEU A 394 -8.62 13.47 -6.55
N ASP A 395 -7.67 13.86 -5.68
CA ASP A 395 -6.60 13.00 -5.20
C ASP A 395 -7.08 11.93 -4.22
N GLU A 396 -8.04 12.28 -3.36
CA GLU A 396 -8.59 11.37 -2.35
C GLU A 396 -9.55 10.34 -2.93
N GLY A 397 -9.96 10.52 -4.19
CA GLY A 397 -10.97 9.67 -4.81
C GLY A 397 -12.37 9.83 -4.20
N GLU A 398 -12.50 10.69 -3.19
CA GLU A 398 -13.76 11.04 -2.55
C GLU A 398 -14.50 12.06 -3.42
N ASN A 399 -15.36 11.55 -4.29
CA ASN A 399 -16.21 12.43 -5.07
C ASN A 399 -17.66 12.29 -4.60
N PRO A 400 -18.29 13.38 -4.15
CA PRO A 400 -19.69 13.39 -3.78
C PRO A 400 -20.64 13.26 -4.97
N TYR A 401 -20.11 13.33 -6.19
CA TYR A 401 -20.90 13.32 -7.41
C TYR A 401 -21.06 11.90 -7.98
N GLU A 402 -22.24 11.63 -8.52
CA GLU A 402 -22.55 10.35 -9.14
C GLU A 402 -22.07 10.27 -10.59
N TRP A 403 -21.72 9.06 -11.02
CA TRP A 403 -21.48 8.77 -12.43
C TRP A 403 -22.81 8.71 -13.16
N GLU A 404 -22.95 9.50 -14.21
CA GLU A 404 -24.16 9.57 -15.01
C GLU A 404 -23.85 9.55 -16.51
N LYS A 405 -24.87 9.25 -17.32
CA LYS A 405 -24.73 9.34 -18.77
C LYS A 405 -24.90 10.81 -19.20
N VAL A 406 -23.80 11.42 -19.62
CA VAL A 406 -23.72 12.83 -19.93
C VAL A 406 -23.61 13.05 -21.44
N ASP A 407 -24.34 14.03 -21.95
CA ASP A 407 -24.12 14.58 -23.28
C ASP A 407 -22.94 15.56 -23.27
N ALA A 408 -21.78 15.12 -23.75
CA ALA A 408 -20.57 15.93 -23.79
C ALA A 408 -20.72 17.21 -24.64
N TYR A 409 -21.51 17.16 -25.73
CA TYR A 409 -21.75 18.33 -26.55
C TYR A 409 -22.53 19.41 -25.77
N ALA A 410 -23.52 19.00 -24.99
CA ALA A 410 -24.26 19.92 -24.13
C ALA A 410 -23.37 20.56 -23.07
N VAL A 411 -22.46 19.80 -22.47
CA VAL A 411 -21.47 20.28 -21.50
C VAL A 411 -20.55 21.33 -22.16
N VAL A 412 -19.94 20.98 -23.28
CA VAL A 412 -19.07 21.92 -24.03
C VAL A 412 -19.80 23.19 -24.41
N LYS A 413 -21.04 23.06 -24.88
CA LYS A 413 -21.87 24.22 -25.27
C LYS A 413 -22.15 25.14 -24.07
N ASN A 414 -22.45 24.57 -22.90
CA ASN A 414 -22.68 25.35 -21.68
C ASN A 414 -21.38 26.05 -21.23
N VAL A 415 -20.26 25.37 -21.22
CA VAL A 415 -18.95 25.95 -20.84
C VAL A 415 -18.58 27.07 -21.80
N CYS A 416 -18.70 26.86 -23.12
CA CYS A 416 -18.44 27.90 -24.11
C CYS A 416 -19.41 29.08 -23.96
N GLY A 417 -20.67 28.82 -23.59
CA GLY A 417 -21.66 29.86 -23.29
C GLY A 417 -21.22 30.75 -22.12
N ASN A 418 -20.73 30.16 -21.05
CA ASN A 418 -20.22 30.87 -19.86
C ASN A 418 -18.93 31.67 -20.14
N LEU A 419 -18.11 31.20 -21.06
CA LEU A 419 -16.86 31.86 -21.45
C LEU A 419 -17.00 32.89 -22.57
N ARG A 420 -18.20 33.05 -23.16
CA ARG A 420 -18.44 33.90 -24.30
C ARG A 420 -18.03 35.36 -24.06
N ASP A 421 -18.42 35.91 -22.90
CA ASP A 421 -18.12 37.31 -22.58
C ASP A 421 -16.62 37.53 -22.33
N ILE A 422 -15.95 36.55 -21.76
CA ILE A 422 -14.51 36.59 -21.52
C ILE A 422 -13.76 36.50 -22.85
N ALA A 423 -14.17 35.60 -23.73
CA ALA A 423 -13.61 35.45 -25.08
C ALA A 423 -13.82 36.73 -25.94
N ALA A 424 -15.03 37.30 -25.88
CA ALA A 424 -15.34 38.55 -26.61
C ALA A 424 -14.48 39.73 -26.13
N LYS A 425 -14.24 39.88 -24.82
CA LYS A 425 -13.36 40.92 -24.26
C LYS A 425 -11.91 40.79 -24.74
N LYS A 426 -11.47 39.59 -25.09
CA LYS A 426 -10.13 39.32 -25.61
C LYS A 426 -10.06 39.16 -27.13
N ASN A 427 -11.18 39.36 -27.80
CA ASN A 427 -11.30 39.15 -29.24
C ASN A 427 -10.91 37.75 -29.70
N VAL A 428 -11.32 36.71 -28.90
CA VAL A 428 -11.05 35.29 -29.19
C VAL A 428 -12.35 34.61 -29.63
N HIS A 429 -12.29 33.81 -30.68
CA HIS A 429 -13.44 33.13 -31.25
C HIS A 429 -13.50 31.68 -30.74
N LEU A 430 -14.66 31.25 -30.20
CA LEU A 430 -14.92 29.89 -29.76
C LEU A 430 -15.67 29.10 -30.85
N PHE A 431 -15.15 27.94 -31.21
CA PHE A 431 -15.78 27.04 -32.17
C PHE A 431 -16.01 25.68 -31.53
N ILE A 432 -17.19 25.12 -31.77
CA ILE A 432 -17.54 23.75 -31.34
C ILE A 432 -17.82 22.96 -32.59
N ASP A 433 -17.13 21.87 -32.79
CA ASP A 433 -17.29 20.93 -33.88
C ASP A 433 -17.55 19.52 -33.34
N GLY A 434 -18.53 18.84 -33.90
CA GLY A 434 -18.92 17.50 -33.47
C GLY A 434 -20.42 17.38 -33.24
N GLU A 435 -20.84 16.15 -33.00
CA GLU A 435 -22.24 15.81 -32.79
C GLU A 435 -22.53 15.50 -31.30
N LYS A 436 -23.80 15.32 -30.99
CA LYS A 436 -24.26 14.88 -29.68
C LYS A 436 -23.61 13.54 -29.30
N LEU A 437 -22.96 13.52 -28.16
CA LEU A 437 -22.11 12.40 -27.75
C LEU A 437 -22.30 12.09 -26.29
N ASN A 438 -22.83 10.90 -26.03
CA ASN A 438 -23.14 10.47 -24.66
C ASN A 438 -22.15 9.41 -24.17
N PHE A 439 -21.62 9.60 -22.97
CA PHE A 439 -20.79 8.59 -22.28
C PHE A 439 -20.97 8.68 -20.77
N CYS A 440 -20.58 7.62 -20.05
CA CYS A 440 -20.66 7.57 -18.60
C CYS A 440 -19.51 8.38 -17.99
N THR A 441 -19.84 9.44 -17.24
CA THR A 441 -18.86 10.33 -16.64
C THR A 441 -19.45 11.07 -15.44
N VAL A 442 -18.62 11.84 -14.74
CA VAL A 442 -19.02 12.77 -13.68
C VAL A 442 -19.12 14.17 -14.28
N ARG A 443 -20.35 14.65 -14.48
CA ARG A 443 -20.63 15.93 -15.16
C ARG A 443 -19.83 17.11 -14.59
N PRO A 444 -19.82 17.41 -13.28
CA PRO A 444 -19.11 18.57 -12.75
C PRO A 444 -17.60 18.53 -13.01
N ILE A 445 -16.99 17.34 -12.97
CA ILE A 445 -15.55 17.18 -13.26
C ILE A 445 -15.29 17.38 -14.75
N LEU A 446 -16.14 16.85 -15.63
CA LEU A 446 -16.01 17.08 -17.07
C LEU A 446 -16.17 18.56 -17.42
N GLU A 447 -17.15 19.26 -16.84
CA GLU A 447 -17.36 20.69 -16.99
C GLU A 447 -16.12 21.48 -16.58
N GLU A 448 -15.53 21.16 -15.43
CA GLU A 448 -14.33 21.80 -14.89
C GLU A 448 -13.10 21.59 -15.79
N VAL A 449 -12.92 20.36 -16.28
CA VAL A 449 -11.81 20.02 -17.20
C VAL A 449 -11.92 20.85 -18.49
N ILE A 450 -13.11 20.89 -19.09
CA ILE A 450 -13.34 21.64 -20.32
C ILE A 450 -13.21 23.14 -20.07
N TYR A 451 -13.74 23.64 -18.94
CA TYR A 451 -13.63 25.03 -18.56
C TYR A 451 -12.16 25.46 -18.45
N ASN A 452 -11.34 24.72 -17.73
CA ASN A 452 -9.93 25.05 -17.55
C ASN A 452 -9.14 25.05 -18.87
N LEU A 453 -9.46 24.14 -19.79
CA LEU A 453 -8.81 24.12 -21.10
C LEU A 453 -9.24 25.30 -21.97
N CYS A 454 -10.53 25.59 -22.01
CA CYS A 454 -11.06 26.72 -22.81
C CYS A 454 -10.61 28.07 -22.24
N ASP A 455 -10.62 28.23 -20.91
CA ASP A 455 -10.17 29.46 -20.23
C ASP A 455 -8.66 29.69 -20.46
N ASN A 456 -7.84 28.64 -20.40
CA ASN A 456 -6.42 28.74 -20.77
C ASN A 456 -6.26 29.09 -22.26
N GLY A 457 -7.01 28.45 -23.17
CA GLY A 457 -6.98 28.73 -24.59
C GLY A 457 -7.41 30.17 -24.92
N ILE A 458 -8.28 30.79 -24.11
CA ILE A 458 -8.64 32.20 -24.23
C ILE A 458 -7.57 33.09 -23.59
N LYS A 459 -7.11 32.77 -22.38
CA LYS A 459 -6.15 33.58 -21.62
C LYS A 459 -4.81 33.75 -22.32
N TYR A 460 -4.33 32.69 -22.93
CA TYR A 460 -3.01 32.62 -23.57
C TYR A 460 -3.12 32.72 -25.10
N ASN A 461 -4.26 33.23 -25.61
CA ASN A 461 -4.42 33.47 -27.04
C ASN A 461 -3.84 34.82 -27.48
N ARG A 462 -3.66 34.92 -28.77
CA ARG A 462 -3.39 36.16 -29.46
C ARG A 462 -4.70 36.90 -29.79
N GLU A 463 -4.60 38.15 -30.14
CA GLU A 463 -5.73 38.95 -30.66
C GLU A 463 -6.28 38.33 -31.97
N ASP A 464 -7.58 38.28 -32.13
CA ASP A 464 -8.28 37.56 -33.21
C ASP A 464 -7.96 36.05 -33.26
N GLY A 465 -7.62 35.48 -32.10
CA GLY A 465 -7.33 34.08 -31.99
C GLY A 465 -8.57 33.18 -31.94
N THR A 466 -8.33 31.88 -31.98
CA THR A 466 -9.40 30.89 -31.99
C THR A 466 -9.16 29.81 -30.95
N VAL A 467 -10.24 29.33 -30.33
CA VAL A 467 -10.27 28.10 -29.55
C VAL A 467 -11.33 27.18 -30.14
N SER A 468 -10.92 26.03 -30.60
CA SER A 468 -11.80 25.01 -31.18
C SER A 468 -11.91 23.79 -30.33
N ILE A 469 -13.12 23.33 -30.06
CA ILE A 469 -13.41 22.11 -29.34
C ILE A 469 -14.00 21.12 -30.32
N HIS A 470 -13.33 19.98 -30.51
CA HIS A 470 -13.79 18.91 -31.38
C HIS A 470 -14.16 17.68 -30.57
N LEU A 471 -15.37 17.15 -30.81
CA LEU A 471 -15.88 15.95 -30.16
C LEU A 471 -16.03 14.86 -31.22
N GLN A 472 -15.44 13.70 -30.91
CA GLN A 472 -15.47 12.55 -31.81
C GLN A 472 -15.79 11.28 -31.05
N GLU A 473 -16.74 10.51 -31.59
CA GLU A 473 -17.01 9.17 -31.09
C GLU A 473 -16.05 8.17 -31.74
N LEU A 474 -15.35 7.39 -30.89
CA LEU A 474 -14.54 6.26 -31.32
C LEU A 474 -15.26 4.94 -30.99
N LYS A 475 -14.73 3.81 -31.42
CA LYS A 475 -15.38 2.50 -31.24
C LYS A 475 -15.73 2.22 -29.77
N ASP A 476 -14.76 2.34 -28.87
CA ASP A 476 -14.88 1.99 -27.46
C ASP A 476 -14.61 3.18 -26.51
N SER A 477 -14.42 4.39 -27.07
CA SER A 477 -14.05 5.59 -26.32
C SER A 477 -14.64 6.83 -26.96
N VAL A 478 -14.50 7.93 -26.25
CA VAL A 478 -14.90 9.27 -26.66
C VAL A 478 -13.65 10.13 -26.66
N GLU A 479 -13.43 10.87 -27.72
CA GLU A 479 -12.36 11.85 -27.83
C GLU A 479 -12.90 13.26 -27.77
N ILE A 480 -12.33 14.08 -26.89
CA ILE A 480 -12.57 15.52 -26.81
C ILE A 480 -11.24 16.22 -27.00
N ARG A 481 -11.16 17.06 -28.02
CA ARG A 481 -9.94 17.77 -28.36
C ARG A 481 -10.20 19.28 -28.26
N VAL A 482 -9.36 19.95 -27.48
CA VAL A 482 -9.37 21.41 -27.35
C VAL A 482 -8.09 21.94 -27.96
N LYS A 483 -8.23 22.84 -28.93
CA LYS A 483 -7.12 23.43 -29.70
C LYS A 483 -7.24 24.95 -29.73
N ASP A 484 -6.16 25.61 -29.40
CA ASP A 484 -5.98 27.04 -29.58
C ASP A 484 -4.88 27.36 -30.62
N ASN A 485 -4.86 28.57 -31.11
CA ASN A 485 -3.80 29.10 -31.95
C ASN A 485 -3.02 30.23 -31.27
N GLY A 486 -2.92 30.18 -29.95
CA GLY A 486 -2.27 31.14 -29.08
C GLY A 486 -0.74 31.08 -29.10
N ILE A 487 -0.14 31.49 -27.99
CA ILE A 487 1.34 31.58 -27.85
C ILE A 487 2.04 30.21 -27.82
N GLY A 488 1.31 29.13 -27.56
CA GLY A 488 1.89 27.80 -27.40
C GLY A 488 2.75 27.67 -26.15
N ILE A 489 3.41 26.50 -26.01
CA ILE A 489 4.23 26.14 -24.85
C ILE A 489 5.63 25.74 -25.33
N PRO A 490 6.70 26.34 -24.76
CA PRO A 490 8.09 25.98 -25.05
C PRO A 490 8.34 24.51 -24.81
N ARG A 491 9.27 23.92 -25.57
CA ARG A 491 9.55 22.47 -25.52
C ARG A 491 9.98 21.99 -24.13
N GLU A 492 10.76 22.78 -23.44
CA GLU A 492 11.28 22.50 -22.10
C GLU A 492 10.20 22.47 -21.02
N ASP A 493 9.11 23.23 -21.21
CA ASP A 493 8.03 23.34 -20.22
C ASP A 493 6.90 22.32 -20.40
N ARG A 494 6.83 21.66 -21.58
CA ARG A 494 5.69 20.77 -21.95
C ARG A 494 5.45 19.62 -20.98
N SER A 495 6.50 19.06 -20.40
CA SER A 495 6.38 18.00 -19.38
C SER A 495 5.90 18.54 -18.04
N ARG A 496 6.18 19.81 -17.75
CA ARG A 496 5.99 20.43 -16.43
C ARG A 496 4.69 21.21 -16.28
N VAL A 497 4.05 21.65 -17.39
CA VAL A 497 2.84 22.48 -17.31
C VAL A 497 1.65 21.80 -16.62
N PHE A 498 1.69 20.48 -16.41
CA PHE A 498 0.72 19.72 -15.63
C PHE A 498 1.09 19.57 -14.15
N GLU A 499 2.29 20.05 -13.75
CA GLU A 499 2.67 20.12 -12.35
C GLU A 499 1.85 21.20 -11.63
N ARG A 500 1.59 21.00 -10.34
CA ARG A 500 0.81 21.94 -9.53
C ARG A 500 1.60 23.22 -9.30
N PHE A 501 0.94 24.38 -9.47
CA PHE A 501 1.53 25.72 -9.35
C PHE A 501 2.61 26.06 -10.39
N TYR A 502 2.83 25.18 -11.38
CA TYR A 502 3.80 25.45 -12.43
C TYR A 502 3.29 26.53 -13.40
N ARG A 503 4.18 27.40 -13.82
CA ARG A 503 3.92 28.50 -14.77
C ARG A 503 5.19 28.75 -15.58
N VAL A 504 5.05 28.81 -16.90
CA VAL A 504 6.17 29.02 -17.85
C VAL A 504 6.89 30.36 -17.59
N ASP A 505 6.14 31.42 -17.30
CA ASP A 505 6.69 32.74 -16.97
C ASP A 505 5.99 33.34 -15.75
N LYS A 506 6.74 33.49 -14.65
CA LYS A 506 6.23 34.07 -13.40
C LYS A 506 5.99 35.58 -13.48
N SER A 507 6.63 36.30 -14.42
CA SER A 507 6.58 37.76 -14.53
C SER A 507 5.40 38.23 -15.36
N HIS A 508 5.21 37.71 -16.55
CA HIS A 508 4.12 38.05 -17.44
C HIS A 508 2.77 37.46 -16.99
N SER A 509 2.82 36.31 -16.38
CA SER A 509 1.61 35.60 -15.95
C SER A 509 0.92 36.21 -14.71
N LYS A 510 1.58 37.10 -13.94
CA LYS A 510 0.93 37.90 -12.88
C LYS A 510 -0.10 38.89 -13.49
N ALA A 511 0.15 39.40 -14.65
CA ALA A 511 -0.77 40.31 -15.35
C ALA A 511 -2.00 39.58 -15.95
N ILE A 512 -1.83 38.30 -16.33
CA ILE A 512 -2.89 37.48 -16.98
C ILE A 512 -3.79 36.80 -15.94
N GLY A 513 -3.33 36.65 -14.68
CA GLY A 513 -4.12 36.13 -13.54
C GLY A 513 -4.41 34.62 -13.65
N GLY A 514 -3.55 33.78 -13.12
CA GLY A 514 -3.78 32.34 -13.04
C GLY A 514 -3.22 31.75 -11.75
N THR A 515 -3.81 30.68 -11.23
CA THR A 515 -3.37 29.97 -10.02
C THR A 515 -2.22 29.00 -10.28
N GLY A 516 -1.98 28.60 -11.54
CA GLY A 516 -1.07 27.51 -11.89
C GLY A 516 -1.63 26.12 -11.57
N LEU A 517 -2.92 26.04 -11.23
CA LEU A 517 -3.58 24.78 -10.88
C LEU A 517 -4.48 24.25 -12.02
N GLY A 518 -4.88 25.08 -12.98
CA GLY A 518 -5.86 24.72 -14.01
C GLY A 518 -5.47 23.47 -14.82
N LEU A 519 -4.23 23.38 -15.35
CA LEU A 519 -3.80 22.19 -16.11
C LEU A 519 -3.57 20.97 -15.21
N SER A 520 -3.20 21.15 -13.95
CA SER A 520 -3.14 20.04 -13.00
C SER A 520 -4.54 19.51 -12.66
N ILE A 521 -5.55 20.39 -12.51
CA ILE A 521 -6.96 20.00 -12.36
C ILE A 521 -7.41 19.20 -13.60
N VAL A 522 -7.05 19.62 -14.81
CA VAL A 522 -7.32 18.87 -16.04
C VAL A 522 -6.73 17.48 -15.99
N LYS A 523 -5.44 17.35 -15.66
CA LYS A 523 -4.76 16.05 -15.58
C LYS A 523 -5.42 15.12 -14.54
N HIS A 524 -5.65 15.61 -13.32
CA HIS A 524 -6.28 14.83 -12.26
C HIS A 524 -7.74 14.49 -12.57
N GLY A 525 -8.51 15.44 -13.12
CA GLY A 525 -9.89 15.21 -13.55
C GLY A 525 -10.00 14.17 -14.65
N VAL A 526 -9.16 14.26 -15.70
CA VAL A 526 -9.13 13.24 -16.78
C VAL A 526 -8.76 11.87 -16.24
N THR A 527 -7.76 11.79 -15.35
CA THR A 527 -7.36 10.53 -14.69
C THR A 527 -8.48 9.97 -13.82
N PHE A 528 -9.14 10.80 -13.04
CA PHE A 528 -10.28 10.43 -12.20
C PHE A 528 -11.44 9.85 -13.05
N LEU A 529 -11.70 10.45 -14.21
CA LEU A 529 -12.71 9.98 -15.16
C LEU A 529 -12.27 8.74 -15.96
N GLY A 530 -11.10 8.16 -15.64
CA GLY A 530 -10.56 6.97 -16.33
C GLY A 530 -10.07 7.26 -17.76
N GLY A 531 -9.85 8.53 -18.07
CA GLY A 531 -9.38 8.99 -19.39
C GLY A 531 -7.86 9.03 -19.50
N THR A 532 -7.40 9.29 -20.72
CA THR A 532 -6.00 9.58 -21.06
C THR A 532 -5.89 10.96 -21.69
N LEU A 533 -4.75 11.64 -21.47
CA LEU A 533 -4.49 12.98 -21.93
C LEU A 533 -3.22 13.01 -22.79
N LYS A 534 -3.31 13.65 -23.95
CA LYS A 534 -2.17 13.92 -24.84
C LYS A 534 -2.12 15.42 -25.17
N MET A 535 -0.93 15.99 -25.22
CA MET A 535 -0.71 17.40 -25.55
C MET A 535 0.26 17.54 -26.72
N LEU A 536 -0.11 18.34 -27.66
CA LEU A 536 0.72 18.83 -28.76
C LEU A 536 0.75 20.35 -28.66
N SER A 537 1.93 20.94 -28.53
CA SER A 537 2.07 22.39 -28.46
C SER A 537 3.37 22.81 -29.13
N GLU A 538 3.33 23.94 -29.81
CA GLU A 538 4.49 24.56 -30.42
C GLU A 538 4.44 26.06 -30.18
N GLU A 539 5.53 26.60 -29.67
CA GLU A 539 5.64 28.04 -29.39
C GLU A 539 5.31 28.88 -30.64
N GLY A 540 4.44 29.86 -30.48
CA GLY A 540 3.92 30.72 -31.57
C GLY A 540 2.84 30.08 -32.43
N LYS A 541 2.51 28.79 -32.30
CA LYS A 541 1.50 28.09 -33.11
C LYS A 541 0.25 27.65 -32.34
N GLY A 542 0.33 27.62 -30.99
CA GLY A 542 -0.77 27.26 -30.12
C GLY A 542 -0.62 25.89 -29.50
N THR A 543 -1.68 25.46 -28.83
CA THR A 543 -1.73 24.20 -28.06
C THR A 543 -2.94 23.37 -28.44
N GLU A 544 -2.76 22.06 -28.55
CA GLU A 544 -3.82 21.09 -28.76
C GLU A 544 -3.74 20.03 -27.65
N ILE A 545 -4.82 19.90 -26.88
CA ILE A 545 -4.97 18.90 -25.85
C ILE A 545 -6.08 17.94 -26.22
N THR A 546 -5.73 16.67 -26.33
CA THR A 546 -6.64 15.58 -26.67
C THR A 546 -6.89 14.72 -25.42
N MET A 547 -8.14 14.56 -25.08
CA MET A 547 -8.60 13.72 -23.96
C MET A 547 -9.40 12.56 -24.54
N THR A 548 -9.11 11.35 -24.08
CA THR A 548 -9.83 10.14 -24.51
C THR A 548 -10.42 9.45 -23.28
N PHE A 549 -11.73 9.28 -23.28
CA PHE A 549 -12.49 8.68 -22.18
C PHE A 549 -13.12 7.36 -22.61
N PRO A 550 -13.20 6.33 -21.75
CA PRO A 550 -13.98 5.14 -22.04
C PRO A 550 -15.49 5.48 -22.10
N LYS A 551 -16.24 4.82 -22.98
CA LYS A 551 -17.70 5.03 -23.07
C LYS A 551 -18.45 4.52 -21.85
N GLU A 552 -17.97 3.45 -21.27
CA GLU A 552 -18.52 2.82 -20.06
C GLU A 552 -17.46 2.81 -18.95
N ARG A 553 -17.90 2.91 -17.73
CA ARG A 553 -17.02 2.79 -16.58
C ARG A 553 -16.44 1.35 -16.55
N LYS A 554 -15.13 1.19 -16.64
CA LYS A 554 -14.50 -0.08 -16.27
C LYS A 554 -14.80 -0.30 -14.79
N SER A 555 -15.59 -1.31 -14.47
CA SER A 555 -15.71 -1.77 -13.09
C SER A 555 -14.32 -2.22 -12.67
N ASN A 556 -13.71 -1.50 -11.72
CA ASN A 556 -12.57 -2.05 -11.02
C ASN A 556 -13.10 -3.24 -10.20
N GLU A 557 -12.82 -4.46 -10.68
CA GLU A 557 -12.88 -5.67 -9.87
C GLU A 557 -11.84 -5.63 -8.74
#